data_ae4b95b75912830e63bcd909d741c681
#
_entry.id   ae4b95b75912830e63bcd909d741c681
#
_cell.length_a   1.000
_cell.length_b   1.000
_cell.length_c   1.000
_cell.angle_alpha   90.00
_cell.angle_beta   90.00
_cell.angle_gamma   90.00
#
_symmetry.space_group_name_H-M   'P 1'
#
loop_
_entity.id
_entity.type
_entity.pdbx_description
1 polymer ?
#
loop_
_entity_poly.entity_id
_entity_poly.type
_entity_poly.pdbx_seq_one_letter_code
_entity_poly.pdbx_strand_id
1 'polypeptide(L)'
;MSKFQHLITVSPLGLMYGSAGAFLSPENLVGRAGAKFPPDTGAIAGLFFNANREQKFVDRKELRDKLVVSGPFWAKKDKPKEFYVPIPWHQVLAEKEDDEWVFAKKKSDEEVVSETDRDKWCLGQHQWERKNKDLKPEYSWQSIDAWNLPANELREREAYAKAPWEFVSFLHPKIKSEERHVVEKDGLFLENAVQIHEDYCLVYLSNYELPNGLYRFGGEGHLVEIESHFLSEKHKINRLLSQQIQHAFALIAPGVWGSNKLSYRYPIHPDFPRQGLKILTDKAVPYRYRLGHSKKEEEVAEAEILYDPKKTGRLSRGRYAVPSGSVYVFKHPLNRTWWDFPDEWFPKEGFHLKHLGCGLCLPIDIQGLPKCTEKPTE
;
A
#
# COMPACT_ATOMS: atom_id res chain seq x y z
N MET A 1 4.31 -14.15 15.74
CA MET A 1 4.18 -12.78 15.18
C MET A 1 2.71 -12.40 15.22
N SER A 2 2.40 -11.17 15.61
CA SER A 2 1.02 -10.69 15.67
C SER A 2 0.45 -10.51 14.28
N LYS A 3 -0.58 -11.29 13.93
CA LYS A 3 -1.35 -11.14 12.69
C LYS A 3 -2.15 -9.84 12.73
N PHE A 4 -2.69 -9.38 11.61
CA PHE A 4 -3.67 -8.28 11.62
C PHE A 4 -4.95 -8.74 12.32
N GLN A 5 -5.26 -8.13 13.45
CA GLN A 5 -6.43 -8.44 14.27
C GLN A 5 -7.54 -7.41 14.14
N HIS A 6 -7.22 -6.24 13.58
CA HIS A 6 -8.15 -5.14 13.44
C HIS A 6 -8.10 -4.54 12.05
N LEU A 7 -9.27 -4.15 11.58
CA LEU A 7 -9.49 -3.32 10.43
C LEU A 7 -9.93 -1.95 10.96
N ILE A 8 -9.19 -0.91 10.60
CA ILE A 8 -9.47 0.46 11.02
C ILE A 8 -10.10 1.19 9.85
N THR A 9 -11.35 1.62 10.00
CA THR A 9 -11.99 2.51 9.02
C THR A 9 -11.68 3.96 9.35
N VAL A 10 -11.49 4.75 8.30
CA VAL A 10 -11.29 6.19 8.38
C VAL A 10 -12.33 6.86 7.48
N SER A 11 -13.33 7.48 8.09
CA SER A 11 -14.40 8.19 7.40
C SER A 11 -14.20 9.71 7.55
N PRO A 12 -13.76 10.40 6.49
CA PRO A 12 -13.60 11.86 6.54
C PRO A 12 -14.94 12.56 6.74
N LEU A 13 -14.97 13.59 7.60
CA LEU A 13 -16.14 14.45 7.80
C LEU A 13 -16.17 15.65 6.84
N GLY A 14 -15.24 15.70 5.89
CA GLY A 14 -15.15 16.76 4.91
C GLY A 14 -14.08 16.43 3.88
N LEU A 15 -13.70 17.42 3.10
CA LEU A 15 -12.64 17.29 2.12
C LEU A 15 -11.30 16.99 2.79
N MET A 16 -10.49 16.14 2.16
CA MET A 16 -9.13 15.83 2.57
C MET A 16 -8.11 16.48 1.63
N TYR A 17 -6.95 16.80 2.15
CA TYR A 17 -5.82 17.24 1.34
C TYR A 17 -4.71 16.19 1.43
N GLY A 18 -4.26 15.71 0.28
CA GLY A 18 -3.15 14.77 0.20
C GLY A 18 -1.83 15.53 0.08
N SER A 19 -0.98 15.46 1.08
CA SER A 19 0.37 16.03 0.98
C SER A 19 1.35 15.00 0.44
N ALA A 20 1.93 15.26 -0.72
CA ALA A 20 3.01 14.42 -1.27
C ALA A 20 4.36 14.64 -0.58
N GLY A 21 4.43 15.47 0.49
CA GLY A 21 5.69 15.93 1.04
C GLY A 21 6.53 16.58 -0.07
N ALA A 22 6.84 17.85 0.02
CA ALA A 22 7.51 18.59 -1.05
C ALA A 22 8.76 17.83 -1.53
N PHE A 23 8.69 17.16 -2.67
CA PHE A 23 9.83 17.08 -3.56
C PHE A 23 10.04 18.52 -4.03
N LEU A 24 11.10 19.12 -3.56
CA LEU A 24 11.46 20.49 -3.86
C LEU A 24 11.73 20.66 -5.36
N SER A 25 10.67 20.86 -6.12
CA SER A 25 10.75 21.45 -7.45
C SER A 25 9.94 22.74 -7.42
N PRO A 26 10.47 23.86 -7.91
CA PRO A 26 9.69 25.10 -8.06
C PRO A 26 8.40 24.92 -8.85
N GLU A 27 8.35 23.92 -9.72
CA GLU A 27 7.17 23.52 -10.50
C GLU A 27 6.04 22.90 -9.64
N ASN A 28 6.35 22.46 -8.42
CA ASN A 28 5.37 21.93 -7.47
C ASN A 28 4.63 23.01 -6.68
N LEU A 29 5.00 24.27 -6.82
CA LEU A 29 4.32 25.41 -6.18
C LEU A 29 3.00 25.76 -6.86
N VAL A 30 2.76 25.26 -8.07
CA VAL A 30 1.56 25.54 -8.83
C VAL A 30 0.78 24.23 -9.05
N GLY A 31 -0.28 24.00 -8.27
CA GLY A 31 -1.33 23.04 -8.56
C GLY A 31 -1.04 21.55 -8.31
N ARG A 32 0.10 21.17 -7.70
CA ARG A 32 0.41 19.76 -7.39
C ARG A 32 0.46 19.42 -5.90
N ALA A 33 0.22 20.38 -5.02
CA ALA A 33 -0.05 20.08 -3.62
C ALA A 33 -1.37 19.29 -3.56
N GLY A 34 -1.33 18.08 -3.04
CA GLY A 34 -2.53 17.24 -2.94
C GLY A 34 -2.62 16.06 -3.91
N ALA A 35 -1.63 15.83 -4.78
CA ALA A 35 -1.69 14.76 -5.78
C ALA A 35 -1.53 13.33 -5.20
N LYS A 36 -1.17 13.17 -3.92
CA LYS A 36 -0.98 11.86 -3.28
C LYS A 36 -2.14 11.54 -2.35
N PHE A 37 -3.00 10.66 -2.81
CA PHE A 37 -4.11 10.13 -2.02
C PHE A 37 -4.30 8.65 -2.37
N PRO A 38 -4.68 7.80 -1.40
CA PRO A 38 -4.94 8.04 0.03
C PRO A 38 -3.66 8.27 0.87
N PRO A 39 -3.80 8.76 2.14
CA PRO A 39 -2.67 8.92 3.06
C PRO A 39 -1.95 7.59 3.33
N ASP A 40 -0.62 7.62 3.34
CA ASP A 40 0.19 6.43 3.62
C ASP A 40 0.00 5.92 5.06
N THR A 41 0.42 4.69 5.31
CA THR A 41 0.40 4.03 6.63
C THR A 41 1.14 4.79 7.73
N GLY A 42 2.07 5.67 7.38
CA GLY A 42 2.68 6.58 8.35
C GLY A 42 1.68 7.52 9.03
N ALA A 43 0.59 7.88 8.34
CA ALA A 43 -0.47 8.72 8.92
C ALA A 43 -1.28 7.96 9.99
N ILE A 44 -1.67 6.71 9.70
CA ILE A 44 -2.41 5.89 10.67
C ILE A 44 -1.50 5.48 11.85
N ALA A 45 -0.23 5.17 11.61
CA ALA A 45 0.72 4.90 12.69
C ALA A 45 0.86 6.13 13.61
N GLY A 46 1.00 7.34 13.05
CA GLY A 46 1.00 8.59 13.82
C GLY A 46 -0.26 8.79 14.65
N LEU A 47 -1.42 8.40 14.10
CA LEU A 47 -2.70 8.46 14.81
C LEU A 47 -2.71 7.53 16.03
N PHE A 48 -2.21 6.29 15.90
CA PHE A 48 -2.08 5.35 17.02
C PHE A 48 -1.24 5.96 18.16
N PHE A 49 -0.10 6.58 17.86
CA PHE A 49 0.75 7.21 18.88
C PHE A 49 0.09 8.42 19.53
N ASN A 50 -0.62 9.25 18.75
CA ASN A 50 -1.33 10.39 19.30
C ASN A 50 -2.49 9.95 20.21
N ALA A 51 -3.32 9.02 19.75
CA ALA A 51 -4.42 8.47 20.54
C ALA A 51 -3.91 7.82 21.83
N ASN A 52 -2.83 7.02 21.73
CA ASN A 52 -2.26 6.34 22.90
C ASN A 52 -1.66 7.31 23.92
N ARG A 53 -1.14 8.46 23.49
CA ARG A 53 -0.66 9.50 24.41
C ARG A 53 -1.78 10.04 25.29
N GLU A 54 -2.97 10.19 24.73
CA GLU A 54 -4.13 10.74 25.42
C GLU A 54 -4.88 9.69 26.23
N GLN A 55 -5.10 8.51 25.64
CA GLN A 55 -5.99 7.47 26.18
C GLN A 55 -5.26 6.30 26.86
N LYS A 56 -3.94 6.14 26.64
CA LYS A 56 -3.07 5.13 27.29
C LYS A 56 -3.61 3.69 27.19
N PHE A 57 -4.15 3.30 26.04
CA PHE A 57 -4.76 1.98 25.82
C PHE A 57 -3.72 0.84 25.63
N VAL A 58 -2.47 1.17 25.32
CA VAL A 58 -1.33 0.22 25.21
C VAL A 58 -0.09 0.85 25.83
N ASP A 59 0.81 0.04 26.37
CA ASP A 59 2.13 0.52 26.79
C ASP A 59 2.85 1.17 25.60
N ARG A 60 3.40 2.38 25.80
CA ARG A 60 4.02 3.18 24.72
C ARG A 60 5.21 2.48 24.08
N LYS A 61 6.03 1.79 24.86
CA LYS A 61 7.18 1.05 24.36
C LYS A 61 6.73 -0.16 23.56
N GLU A 62 5.73 -0.87 24.08
CA GLU A 62 5.12 -1.99 23.38
C GLU A 62 4.54 -1.56 22.04
N LEU A 63 3.74 -0.49 21.99
CA LEU A 63 3.16 0.04 20.74
C LEU A 63 4.27 0.39 19.75
N ARG A 64 5.34 1.07 20.20
CA ARG A 64 6.45 1.44 19.32
C ARG A 64 7.19 0.25 18.73
N ASP A 65 7.38 -0.79 19.53
CA ASP A 65 8.21 -1.94 19.14
C ASP A 65 7.41 -2.99 18.36
N LYS A 66 6.07 -3.03 18.53
CA LYS A 66 5.22 -4.10 17.98
C LYS A 66 4.11 -3.64 17.04
N LEU A 67 3.79 -2.34 16.93
CA LEU A 67 2.75 -1.88 16.02
C LEU A 67 3.09 -2.26 14.59
N VAL A 68 2.15 -2.92 13.92
CA VAL A 68 2.20 -3.20 12.49
C VAL A 68 0.90 -2.71 11.86
N VAL A 69 1.01 -1.86 10.87
CA VAL A 69 -0.12 -1.33 10.10
C VAL A 69 0.10 -1.54 8.62
N SER A 70 -0.97 -1.67 7.84
CA SER A 70 -0.88 -1.71 6.39
C SER A 70 -2.09 -1.08 5.72
N GLY A 71 -1.94 -0.76 4.45
CA GLY A 71 -2.91 -0.04 3.62
C GLY A 71 -2.20 1.06 2.81
N PRO A 72 -2.93 2.06 2.34
CA PRO A 72 -4.38 2.24 2.45
C PRO A 72 -5.17 1.34 1.49
N PHE A 73 -6.34 0.95 1.93
CA PHE A 73 -7.39 0.28 1.16
C PHE A 73 -8.67 1.11 1.27
N TRP A 74 -9.79 0.64 0.72
CA TRP A 74 -11.08 1.29 0.88
C TRP A 74 -12.23 0.27 0.88
N ALA A 75 -13.35 0.63 1.45
CA ALA A 75 -14.54 -0.21 1.52
C ALA A 75 -15.83 0.61 1.49
N LYS A 76 -16.95 -0.07 1.27
CA LYS A 76 -18.25 0.49 1.63
C LYS A 76 -18.41 0.53 3.14
N LYS A 77 -18.97 1.61 3.69
CA LYS A 77 -19.14 1.80 5.14
C LYS A 77 -20.01 0.74 5.79
N ASP A 78 -21.03 0.25 5.07
CA ASP A 78 -21.92 -0.80 5.53
C ASP A 78 -21.26 -2.20 5.58
N LYS A 79 -20.17 -2.38 4.83
CA LYS A 79 -19.44 -3.65 4.70
C LYS A 79 -17.93 -3.49 4.74
N PRO A 80 -17.35 -2.91 5.79
CA PRO A 80 -15.94 -2.55 5.81
C PRO A 80 -14.99 -3.75 5.71
N LYS A 81 -15.45 -4.95 6.07
CA LYS A 81 -14.63 -6.17 5.96
C LYS A 81 -14.52 -6.70 4.52
N GLU A 82 -15.43 -6.32 3.61
CA GLU A 82 -15.36 -6.63 2.18
C GLU A 82 -14.55 -5.54 1.44
N PHE A 83 -13.36 -5.20 1.92
CA PHE A 83 -12.58 -4.09 1.40
C PHE A 83 -11.90 -4.40 0.07
N TYR A 84 -11.54 -3.34 -0.65
CA TYR A 84 -10.90 -3.40 -1.95
C TYR A 84 -9.40 -3.21 -1.84
N VAL A 85 -8.67 -4.04 -2.59
CA VAL A 85 -7.21 -4.02 -2.74
C VAL A 85 -6.83 -3.76 -4.19
N PRO A 86 -5.60 -3.30 -4.46
CA PRO A 86 -5.15 -3.11 -5.83
C PRO A 86 -5.22 -4.41 -6.65
N ILE A 87 -5.70 -4.30 -7.89
CA ILE A 87 -5.66 -5.40 -8.86
C ILE A 87 -4.20 -5.70 -9.19
N PRO A 88 -3.77 -6.98 -9.16
CA PRO A 88 -2.44 -7.37 -9.62
C PRO A 88 -2.24 -7.03 -11.12
N TRP A 89 -1.08 -6.48 -11.46
CA TRP A 89 -0.76 -6.00 -12.81
C TRP A 89 -0.84 -7.06 -13.91
N HIS A 90 -0.89 -8.35 -13.55
CA HIS A 90 -1.10 -9.40 -14.55
C HIS A 90 -2.55 -9.45 -15.05
N GLN A 91 -3.50 -8.87 -14.33
CA GLN A 91 -4.91 -8.77 -14.70
C GLN A 91 -5.22 -7.40 -15.28
N VAL A 92 -5.93 -7.35 -16.38
CA VAL A 92 -6.33 -6.13 -17.06
C VAL A 92 -7.84 -6.11 -17.21
N LEU A 93 -8.48 -5.15 -16.58
CA LEU A 93 -9.93 -4.97 -16.58
C LEU A 93 -10.26 -3.60 -17.17
N ALA A 94 -11.01 -3.60 -18.28
CA ALA A 94 -11.58 -2.42 -18.89
C ALA A 94 -13.10 -2.53 -18.95
N GLU A 95 -13.81 -1.50 -19.36
CA GLU A 95 -15.27 -1.44 -19.32
C GLU A 95 -15.94 -2.60 -20.09
N LYS A 96 -15.39 -2.95 -21.26
CA LYS A 96 -15.98 -3.95 -22.17
C LYS A 96 -15.21 -5.26 -22.26
N GLU A 97 -13.94 -5.26 -21.92
CA GLU A 97 -13.02 -6.38 -22.12
C GLU A 97 -12.18 -6.62 -20.89
N ASP A 98 -11.71 -7.85 -20.74
CA ASP A 98 -10.72 -8.26 -19.78
C ASP A 98 -9.62 -9.06 -20.48
N ASP A 99 -8.44 -9.08 -19.89
CA ASP A 99 -7.31 -9.87 -20.36
C ASP A 99 -6.36 -10.19 -19.20
N GLU A 100 -5.48 -11.15 -19.40
CA GLU A 100 -4.49 -11.55 -18.41
C GLU A 100 -3.11 -11.75 -19.04
N TRP A 101 -2.08 -11.31 -18.33
CA TRP A 101 -0.72 -11.72 -18.62
C TRP A 101 -0.49 -13.14 -18.09
N VAL A 102 -0.08 -14.02 -18.97
CA VAL A 102 0.24 -15.40 -18.69
C VAL A 102 1.72 -15.67 -18.93
N PHE A 103 2.24 -16.74 -18.36
CA PHE A 103 3.59 -17.21 -18.64
C PHE A 103 3.55 -18.29 -19.74
N ALA A 104 3.82 -17.89 -20.96
CA ALA A 104 3.85 -18.81 -22.10
C ALA A 104 5.27 -19.28 -22.41
N LYS A 105 5.41 -20.51 -22.90
CA LYS A 105 6.66 -21.02 -23.42
C LYS A 105 7.12 -20.15 -24.60
N LYS A 106 8.38 -19.73 -24.60
CA LYS A 106 8.96 -19.06 -25.77
C LYS A 106 8.85 -20.01 -26.96
N LYS A 107 8.37 -19.52 -28.08
CA LYS A 107 8.48 -20.20 -29.35
C LYS A 107 9.96 -20.14 -29.72
N SER A 108 10.76 -21.09 -29.28
CA SER A 108 12.13 -21.28 -29.77
C SER A 108 12.08 -22.26 -30.92
N ASP A 109 12.83 -21.96 -31.97
CA ASP A 109 13.14 -22.87 -33.05
C ASP A 109 13.62 -24.21 -32.49
N GLU A 110 13.06 -25.26 -33.01
CA GLU A 110 13.40 -26.66 -32.91
C GLU A 110 14.66 -27.06 -32.11
N GLU A 111 14.59 -27.04 -30.79
CA GLU A 111 15.46 -27.87 -29.97
C GLU A 111 14.68 -29.09 -29.50
N VAL A 112 15.19 -30.27 -29.92
CA VAL A 112 14.72 -31.59 -29.52
C VAL A 112 14.91 -31.72 -28.00
N VAL A 113 13.92 -31.32 -27.24
CA VAL A 113 13.88 -31.56 -25.80
C VAL A 113 13.49 -33.02 -25.58
N SER A 114 14.32 -33.77 -24.87
CA SER A 114 14.04 -35.15 -24.51
C SER A 114 12.70 -35.25 -23.75
N GLU A 115 11.96 -36.35 -23.97
CA GLU A 115 10.63 -36.54 -23.32
C GLU A 115 10.68 -36.48 -21.80
N THR A 116 11.82 -36.74 -21.16
CA THR A 116 12.03 -36.70 -19.72
C THR A 116 12.15 -35.30 -19.14
N ASP A 117 12.40 -34.26 -19.96
CA ASP A 117 12.52 -32.86 -19.51
C ASP A 117 11.27 -32.01 -19.81
N ARG A 118 10.24 -32.57 -20.47
CA ARG A 118 9.01 -31.86 -20.85
C ARG A 118 8.20 -31.39 -19.65
N ASP A 119 8.34 -32.05 -18.52
CA ASP A 119 7.54 -31.73 -17.30
C ASP A 119 8.27 -30.81 -16.30
N LYS A 120 9.53 -30.47 -16.56
CA LYS A 120 10.26 -29.56 -15.67
C LYS A 120 9.99 -28.10 -16.05
N TRP A 121 9.28 -27.41 -15.18
CA TRP A 121 9.05 -25.97 -15.34
C TRP A 121 10.37 -25.19 -15.27
N CYS A 122 10.67 -24.39 -16.31
CA CYS A 122 11.86 -23.55 -16.39
C CYS A 122 11.49 -22.11 -16.73
N LEU A 123 11.65 -21.19 -15.76
CA LEU A 123 11.33 -19.78 -15.93
C LEU A 123 12.09 -19.14 -17.12
N GLY A 124 13.30 -19.56 -17.41
CA GLY A 124 14.10 -19.05 -18.52
C GLY A 124 13.50 -19.30 -19.90
N GLN A 125 12.70 -20.36 -20.05
CA GLN A 125 12.01 -20.72 -21.29
C GLN A 125 10.61 -20.10 -21.43
N HIS A 126 10.16 -19.35 -20.43
CA HIS A 126 8.84 -18.71 -20.42
C HIS A 126 8.99 -17.20 -20.49
N GLN A 127 7.97 -16.54 -21.03
CA GLN A 127 7.87 -15.08 -21.13
C GLN A 127 6.45 -14.64 -20.83
N TRP A 128 6.31 -13.37 -20.50
CA TRP A 128 5.01 -12.74 -20.36
C TRP A 128 4.33 -12.62 -21.73
N GLU A 129 3.13 -13.17 -21.86
CA GLU A 129 2.28 -13.02 -23.02
C GLU A 129 0.87 -12.58 -22.60
N ARG A 130 0.20 -11.81 -23.48
CA ARG A 130 -1.17 -11.38 -23.33
C ARG A 130 -1.84 -11.34 -24.71
N LYS A 131 -3.13 -11.66 -24.77
CA LYS A 131 -3.90 -11.72 -26.03
C LYS A 131 -4.03 -10.33 -26.69
N ASN A 132 -4.49 -9.34 -25.91
CA ASN A 132 -4.70 -7.98 -26.40
C ASN A 132 -3.72 -7.01 -25.71
N LYS A 133 -2.57 -6.75 -26.35
CA LYS A 133 -1.52 -5.87 -25.78
C LYS A 133 -1.94 -4.39 -25.74
N ASP A 134 -2.93 -3.99 -26.51
CA ASP A 134 -3.40 -2.61 -26.62
C ASP A 134 -4.48 -2.30 -25.55
N LEU A 135 -5.08 -3.33 -24.93
CA LEU A 135 -6.06 -3.14 -23.87
C LEU A 135 -5.41 -2.47 -22.67
N LYS A 136 -5.96 -1.32 -22.26
CA LYS A 136 -5.48 -0.57 -21.10
C LYS A 136 -6.39 -0.82 -19.89
N PRO A 137 -5.83 -0.95 -18.68
CA PRO A 137 -6.64 -1.08 -17.48
C PRO A 137 -7.41 0.21 -17.19
N GLU A 138 -8.72 0.11 -16.95
CA GLU A 138 -9.58 1.20 -16.50
C GLU A 138 -9.97 1.06 -15.04
N TYR A 139 -9.87 -0.14 -14.52
CA TYR A 139 -10.15 -0.46 -13.11
C TYR A 139 -8.86 -0.87 -12.41
N SER A 140 -8.69 -0.39 -11.19
CA SER A 140 -7.44 -0.58 -10.42
C SER A 140 -7.64 -1.27 -9.08
N TRP A 141 -8.89 -1.56 -8.70
CA TRP A 141 -9.25 -2.15 -7.41
C TRP A 141 -10.14 -3.36 -7.57
N GLN A 142 -9.94 -4.37 -6.72
CA GLN A 142 -10.79 -5.55 -6.61
C GLN A 142 -11.13 -5.86 -5.16
N SER A 143 -12.28 -6.50 -4.93
CA SER A 143 -12.64 -7.02 -3.61
C SER A 143 -11.61 -8.03 -3.13
N ILE A 144 -11.22 -7.96 -1.86
CA ILE A 144 -10.32 -8.96 -1.25
C ILE A 144 -10.90 -10.38 -1.31
N ASP A 145 -12.21 -10.52 -1.27
CA ASP A 145 -12.89 -11.82 -1.34
C ASP A 145 -12.74 -12.49 -2.71
N ALA A 146 -12.53 -11.68 -3.75
CA ALA A 146 -12.29 -12.13 -5.11
C ALA A 146 -10.80 -12.35 -5.45
N TRP A 147 -9.90 -12.29 -4.46
CA TRP A 147 -8.48 -12.53 -4.68
C TRP A 147 -8.22 -13.91 -5.27
N ASN A 148 -7.36 -13.98 -6.28
CA ASN A 148 -7.04 -15.17 -7.10
C ASN A 148 -8.15 -15.63 -8.05
N LEU A 149 -9.21 -14.87 -8.26
CA LEU A 149 -10.12 -15.13 -9.39
C LEU A 149 -9.47 -14.63 -10.70
N PRO A 150 -9.66 -15.33 -11.82
CA PRO A 150 -9.22 -14.83 -13.12
C PRO A 150 -10.03 -13.58 -13.53
N ALA A 151 -9.49 -12.80 -14.48
CA ALA A 151 -10.05 -11.50 -14.85
C ALA A 151 -11.50 -11.59 -15.36
N ASN A 152 -11.84 -12.65 -16.12
CA ASN A 152 -13.21 -12.90 -16.58
C ASN A 152 -14.17 -13.14 -15.40
N GLU A 153 -13.77 -13.91 -14.38
CA GLU A 153 -14.61 -14.14 -13.20
C GLU A 153 -14.75 -12.88 -12.33
N LEU A 154 -13.69 -12.05 -12.24
CA LEU A 154 -13.79 -10.75 -11.58
C LEU A 154 -14.87 -9.89 -12.24
N ARG A 155 -14.95 -9.92 -13.57
CA ARG A 155 -15.97 -9.22 -14.36
C ARG A 155 -17.37 -9.80 -14.10
N GLU A 156 -17.53 -11.10 -14.23
CA GLU A 156 -18.82 -11.76 -14.04
C GLU A 156 -19.43 -11.51 -12.66
N ARG A 157 -18.56 -11.39 -11.63
CA ARG A 157 -19.00 -11.13 -10.24
C ARG A 157 -19.05 -9.64 -9.89
N GLU A 158 -18.73 -8.76 -10.82
CA GLU A 158 -18.62 -7.30 -10.57
C GLU A 158 -17.72 -6.98 -9.37
N ALA A 159 -16.66 -7.81 -9.17
CA ALA A 159 -15.79 -7.72 -8.00
C ALA A 159 -14.62 -6.74 -8.19
N TYR A 160 -14.76 -5.78 -9.09
CA TYR A 160 -13.77 -4.76 -9.41
C TYR A 160 -14.37 -3.36 -9.33
N ALA A 161 -13.54 -2.34 -9.15
CA ALA A 161 -14.01 -0.96 -9.05
C ALA A 161 -12.95 0.08 -9.43
N LYS A 162 -13.41 1.30 -9.67
CA LYS A 162 -12.60 2.52 -9.64
C LYS A 162 -12.51 3.02 -8.21
N ALA A 163 -11.50 3.84 -7.93
CA ALA A 163 -11.36 4.49 -6.64
C ALA A 163 -12.60 5.37 -6.33
N PRO A 164 -13.17 5.31 -5.12
CA PRO A 164 -14.39 6.04 -4.78
C PRO A 164 -14.11 7.49 -4.34
N TRP A 165 -13.10 8.13 -4.90
CA TRP A 165 -12.75 9.53 -4.60
C TRP A 165 -12.41 10.30 -5.86
N GLU A 166 -12.61 11.60 -5.76
CA GLU A 166 -12.31 12.56 -6.81
C GLU A 166 -11.42 13.68 -6.28
N PHE A 167 -10.59 14.23 -7.18
CA PHE A 167 -9.80 15.41 -6.90
C PHE A 167 -10.60 16.65 -7.28
N VAL A 168 -10.83 17.53 -6.31
CA VAL A 168 -11.57 18.76 -6.48
C VAL A 168 -10.60 19.92 -6.30
N SER A 169 -10.50 20.76 -7.33
CA SER A 169 -9.58 21.90 -7.30
C SER A 169 -10.26 23.13 -6.74
N PHE A 170 -9.62 23.74 -5.76
CA PHE A 170 -10.06 25.00 -5.14
C PHE A 170 -9.05 26.09 -5.39
N LEU A 171 -9.54 27.27 -5.73
CA LEU A 171 -8.74 28.47 -5.83
C LEU A 171 -8.75 29.20 -4.49
N HIS A 172 -7.61 29.26 -3.84
CA HIS A 172 -7.45 29.93 -2.54
C HIS A 172 -6.74 31.27 -2.66
N PRO A 173 -7.21 32.32 -1.96
CA PRO A 173 -6.48 33.56 -1.84
C PRO A 173 -5.34 33.41 -0.83
N LYS A 174 -4.16 33.88 -1.20
CA LYS A 174 -3.04 34.03 -0.28
C LYS A 174 -3.24 35.30 0.55
N ILE A 175 -3.52 35.12 1.82
CA ILE A 175 -3.77 36.22 2.75
C ILE A 175 -2.42 36.69 3.33
N LYS A 176 -2.23 38.01 3.48
CA LYS A 176 -1.10 38.59 4.19
C LYS A 176 -1.16 38.18 5.66
N SER A 177 -0.01 37.90 6.27
CA SER A 177 0.07 37.40 7.66
C SER A 177 -0.43 38.42 8.71
N GLU A 178 -0.35 39.70 8.43
CA GLU A 178 -0.67 40.78 9.36
C GLU A 178 -2.01 41.50 9.04
N GLU A 179 -2.55 41.27 7.84
CA GLU A 179 -3.77 41.92 7.37
C GLU A 179 -4.66 40.86 6.71
N ARG A 180 -6.00 41.03 6.87
CA ARG A 180 -6.97 40.12 6.20
C ARG A 180 -7.18 40.47 4.71
N HIS A 181 -6.11 40.93 4.04
CA HIS A 181 -6.14 41.28 2.63
C HIS A 181 -5.37 40.26 1.81
N VAL A 182 -5.85 40.00 0.58
CA VAL A 182 -5.18 39.16 -0.41
C VAL A 182 -3.90 39.83 -0.87
N VAL A 183 -2.85 39.06 -1.07
CA VAL A 183 -1.59 39.56 -1.65
C VAL A 183 -1.87 40.02 -3.07
N GLU A 184 -1.50 41.29 -3.42
CA GLU A 184 -1.84 41.92 -4.71
C GLU A 184 -1.22 41.22 -5.91
N LYS A 185 -0.02 40.64 -5.75
CA LYS A 185 0.67 39.92 -6.81
C LYS A 185 0.81 38.45 -6.43
N ASP A 186 0.44 37.56 -7.37
CA ASP A 186 0.44 36.08 -7.15
C ASP A 186 -0.38 35.66 -5.93
N GLY A 187 -1.48 36.38 -5.68
CA GLY A 187 -2.32 36.23 -4.52
C GLY A 187 -3.32 35.07 -4.58
N LEU A 188 -3.35 34.30 -5.65
CA LEU A 188 -4.19 33.11 -5.80
C LEU A 188 -3.34 31.87 -6.01
N PHE A 189 -3.68 30.77 -5.33
CA PHE A 189 -3.05 29.48 -5.56
C PHE A 189 -4.12 28.39 -5.68
N LEU A 190 -3.84 27.40 -6.53
CA LEU A 190 -4.70 26.25 -6.74
C LEU A 190 -4.34 25.16 -5.74
N GLU A 191 -5.31 24.70 -4.99
CA GLU A 191 -5.19 23.57 -4.09
C GLU A 191 -6.13 22.44 -4.52
N ASN A 192 -5.62 21.20 -4.54
CA ASN A 192 -6.42 20.04 -4.87
C ASN A 192 -6.83 19.33 -3.57
N ALA A 193 -8.10 19.41 -3.27
CA ALA A 193 -8.72 18.59 -2.24
C ALA A 193 -9.17 17.24 -2.80
N VAL A 194 -9.47 16.32 -1.92
CA VAL A 194 -10.03 15.01 -2.26
C VAL A 194 -11.37 14.86 -1.56
N GLN A 195 -12.36 14.52 -2.35
CA GLN A 195 -13.69 14.13 -1.90
C GLN A 195 -13.83 12.63 -2.03
N ILE A 196 -14.10 11.93 -0.92
CA ILE A 196 -14.50 10.53 -0.91
C ILE A 196 -16.03 10.51 -0.96
N HIS A 197 -16.59 9.61 -1.75
CA HIS A 197 -18.05 9.41 -1.79
C HIS A 197 -18.56 9.00 -0.41
N GLU A 198 -19.71 9.52 0.01
CA GLU A 198 -20.24 9.39 1.37
C GLU A 198 -20.44 7.97 1.86
N ASP A 199 -20.73 7.02 0.97
CA ASP A 199 -20.93 5.59 1.29
C ASP A 199 -19.62 4.82 1.50
N TYR A 200 -18.46 5.45 1.32
CA TYR A 200 -17.17 4.78 1.37
C TYR A 200 -16.27 5.35 2.47
N CYS A 201 -15.34 4.51 2.89
CA CYS A 201 -14.30 4.86 3.85
C CYS A 201 -12.93 4.32 3.43
N LEU A 202 -11.87 4.93 3.94
CA LEU A 202 -10.53 4.31 3.86
C LEU A 202 -10.43 3.19 4.88
N VAL A 203 -9.60 2.21 4.56
CA VAL A 203 -9.37 1.03 5.38
C VAL A 203 -7.89 0.83 5.60
N TYR A 204 -7.50 0.57 6.85
CA TYR A 204 -6.16 0.16 7.23
C TYR A 204 -6.23 -1.11 8.07
N LEU A 205 -5.23 -1.95 7.94
CA LEU A 205 -5.07 -3.14 8.78
C LEU A 205 -4.14 -2.83 9.95
N SER A 206 -4.41 -3.37 11.11
CA SER A 206 -3.59 -3.22 12.31
C SER A 206 -3.58 -4.48 13.17
N ASN A 207 -2.49 -4.68 13.90
CA ASN A 207 -2.41 -5.70 14.95
C ASN A 207 -2.90 -5.20 16.32
N TYR A 208 -3.17 -3.90 16.46
CA TYR A 208 -3.78 -3.29 17.64
C TYR A 208 -5.12 -2.64 17.28
N GLU A 209 -6.01 -2.59 18.25
CA GLU A 209 -7.23 -1.80 18.18
C GLU A 209 -6.91 -0.32 18.35
N LEU A 210 -7.55 0.53 17.56
CA LEU A 210 -7.57 1.97 17.77
C LEU A 210 -8.93 2.33 18.35
N PRO A 211 -9.02 2.99 19.50
CA PRO A 211 -10.31 3.37 20.09
C PRO A 211 -11.18 4.14 19.11
N ASN A 212 -12.47 3.80 19.05
CA ASN A 212 -13.44 4.49 18.20
C ASN A 212 -13.60 5.95 18.61
N GLY A 213 -13.82 6.83 17.64
CA GLY A 213 -14.05 8.24 17.92
C GLY A 213 -13.67 9.18 16.79
N LEU A 214 -13.69 10.48 17.12
CA LEU A 214 -13.32 11.55 16.20
C LEU A 214 -11.86 11.93 16.41
N TYR A 215 -11.10 11.95 15.33
CA TYR A 215 -9.67 12.24 15.37
C TYR A 215 -9.24 13.23 14.30
N ARG A 216 -8.09 13.87 14.56
CA ARG A 216 -7.38 14.62 13.53
C ARG A 216 -6.42 13.70 12.79
N PHE A 217 -6.56 13.58 11.47
CA PHE A 217 -5.84 12.65 10.65
C PHE A 217 -5.06 13.34 9.54
N GLY A 218 -3.86 12.81 9.26
CA GLY A 218 -2.98 13.35 8.21
C GLY A 218 -2.23 14.62 8.62
N GLY A 219 -1.43 15.14 7.70
CA GLY A 219 -0.56 16.30 7.95
C GLY A 219 -1.32 17.61 8.19
N GLU A 220 -2.49 17.75 7.59
CA GLU A 220 -3.36 18.93 7.72
C GLU A 220 -4.39 18.79 8.85
N GLY A 221 -4.38 17.65 9.56
CA GLY A 221 -5.24 17.44 10.71
C GLY A 221 -6.74 17.39 10.39
N HIS A 222 -7.11 16.73 9.29
CA HIS A 222 -8.51 16.57 8.89
C HIS A 222 -9.31 15.82 9.94
N LEU A 223 -10.54 16.30 10.20
CA LEU A 223 -11.43 15.60 11.12
C LEU A 223 -11.99 14.35 10.45
N VAL A 224 -11.79 13.21 11.11
CA VAL A 224 -12.25 11.91 10.63
C VAL A 224 -12.92 11.15 11.77
N GLU A 225 -13.87 10.31 11.42
CA GLU A 225 -14.41 9.29 12.29
C GLU A 225 -13.63 7.99 12.11
N ILE A 226 -13.24 7.37 13.22
CA ILE A 226 -12.50 6.10 13.27
C ILE A 226 -13.37 5.05 13.93
N GLU A 227 -13.45 3.89 13.29
CA GLU A 227 -14.01 2.69 13.88
C GLU A 227 -13.04 1.51 13.69
N SER A 228 -12.90 0.70 14.73
CA SER A 228 -12.10 -0.51 14.71
C SER A 228 -12.99 -1.74 14.64
N HIS A 229 -12.73 -2.61 13.68
CA HIS A 229 -13.47 -3.84 13.47
C HIS A 229 -12.54 -5.03 13.67
N PHE A 230 -12.91 -5.94 14.55
CA PHE A 230 -12.13 -7.17 14.76
C PHE A 230 -12.09 -8.03 13.48
N LEU A 231 -10.89 -8.46 13.10
CA LEU A 231 -10.62 -9.40 12.01
C LEU A 231 -10.26 -10.78 12.56
N SER A 232 -11.15 -11.73 12.36
CA SER A 232 -10.86 -13.12 12.75
C SER A 232 -9.75 -13.73 11.88
N GLU A 233 -9.12 -14.80 12.36
CA GLU A 233 -8.17 -15.58 11.55
C GLU A 233 -8.81 -16.21 10.30
N LYS A 234 -10.12 -16.42 10.32
CA LYS A 234 -10.90 -16.97 9.19
C LYS A 234 -11.17 -15.93 8.10
N HIS A 235 -10.94 -14.65 8.37
CA HIS A 235 -11.12 -13.59 7.36
C HIS A 235 -10.18 -13.82 6.17
N LYS A 236 -10.67 -13.55 4.96
CA LYS A 236 -9.95 -13.83 3.71
C LYS A 236 -8.50 -13.31 3.71
N ILE A 237 -8.26 -12.06 4.15
CA ILE A 237 -6.92 -11.47 4.20
C ILE A 237 -5.96 -12.26 5.11
N ASN A 238 -6.41 -12.66 6.30
CA ASN A 238 -5.57 -13.42 7.23
C ASN A 238 -5.27 -14.83 6.73
N ARG A 239 -6.23 -15.46 6.04
CA ARG A 239 -6.01 -16.74 5.37
C ARG A 239 -4.98 -16.62 4.25
N LEU A 240 -5.10 -15.60 3.40
CA LEU A 240 -4.13 -15.35 2.31
C LEU A 240 -2.73 -15.05 2.85
N LEU A 241 -2.62 -14.22 3.90
CA LEU A 241 -1.35 -13.90 4.55
C LEU A 241 -0.72 -15.11 5.29
N SER A 242 -1.50 -16.14 5.59
CA SER A 242 -1.01 -17.40 6.18
C SER A 242 -0.55 -18.40 5.13
N GLN A 243 -0.86 -18.19 3.86
CA GLN A 243 -0.42 -19.04 2.76
C GLN A 243 1.03 -18.73 2.38
N GLN A 244 1.82 -19.76 2.19
CA GLN A 244 3.19 -19.59 1.69
C GLN A 244 3.17 -19.18 0.21
N ILE A 245 3.95 -18.17 -0.10
CA ILE A 245 4.19 -17.74 -1.47
C ILE A 245 5.01 -18.83 -2.16
N GLN A 246 4.50 -19.36 -3.24
CA GLN A 246 5.19 -20.32 -4.07
C GLN A 246 5.97 -19.57 -5.16
N HIS A 247 5.48 -19.57 -6.38
CA HIS A 247 6.19 -18.99 -7.52
C HIS A 247 5.85 -17.52 -7.79
N ALA A 248 4.77 -16.99 -7.23
CA ALA A 248 4.39 -15.61 -7.47
C ALA A 248 3.69 -14.96 -6.28
N PHE A 249 3.89 -13.65 -6.15
CA PHE A 249 3.09 -12.79 -5.30
C PHE A 249 2.77 -11.46 -5.98
N ALA A 250 1.70 -10.82 -5.54
CA ALA A 250 1.40 -9.44 -5.89
C ALA A 250 1.43 -8.54 -4.67
N LEU A 251 1.97 -7.33 -4.83
CA LEU A 251 1.97 -6.29 -3.81
C LEU A 251 0.57 -5.72 -3.66
N ILE A 252 0.02 -5.69 -2.46
CA ILE A 252 -1.20 -4.94 -2.14
C ILE A 252 -0.91 -3.59 -1.46
N ALA A 253 0.33 -3.39 -0.99
CA ALA A 253 0.85 -2.11 -0.52
C ALA A 253 2.19 -1.81 -1.21
N PRO A 254 2.61 -0.53 -1.30
CA PRO A 254 3.85 -0.17 -2.01
C PRO A 254 5.09 -0.88 -1.46
N GLY A 255 5.93 -1.41 -2.35
CA GLY A 255 7.18 -2.08 -1.99
C GLY A 255 8.33 -1.08 -1.89
N VAL A 256 8.80 -0.80 -0.68
CA VAL A 256 9.98 0.04 -0.46
C VAL A 256 11.16 -0.85 -0.14
N TRP A 257 12.03 -1.02 -1.12
CA TRP A 257 13.19 -1.90 -1.05
C TRP A 257 14.51 -1.11 -1.13
N GLY A 258 15.59 -1.74 -0.73
CA GLY A 258 16.92 -1.19 -0.87
C GLY A 258 17.50 -0.71 0.46
N SER A 259 18.33 0.32 0.37
CA SER A 259 19.03 0.90 1.52
C SER A 259 18.46 2.27 1.89
N ASN A 260 19.04 2.86 2.94
CA ASN A 260 18.76 4.26 3.28
C ASN A 260 19.28 5.27 2.24
N LYS A 261 20.05 4.83 1.24
CA LYS A 261 20.62 5.71 0.20
C LYS A 261 19.97 5.50 -1.17
N LEU A 262 19.65 4.25 -1.52
CA LEU A 262 19.20 3.86 -2.85
C LEU A 262 17.90 3.07 -2.77
N SER A 263 16.99 3.36 -3.69
CA SER A 263 15.76 2.60 -3.89
C SER A 263 15.98 1.54 -4.97
N TYR A 264 15.44 0.35 -4.75
CA TYR A 264 15.53 -0.77 -5.68
C TYR A 264 14.14 -1.35 -5.95
N ARG A 265 14.06 -2.19 -6.99
CA ARG A 265 12.81 -2.89 -7.34
C ARG A 265 12.56 -4.15 -6.54
N TYR A 266 13.55 -4.63 -5.77
CA TYR A 266 13.50 -5.81 -4.93
C TYR A 266 14.51 -5.68 -3.77
N PRO A 267 14.39 -6.47 -2.69
CA PRO A 267 15.35 -6.48 -1.60
C PRO A 267 16.77 -6.80 -2.05
N ILE A 268 17.76 -6.02 -1.60
CA ILE A 268 19.18 -6.28 -1.83
C ILE A 268 19.73 -7.04 -0.62
N HIS A 269 19.41 -8.31 -0.58
CA HIS A 269 19.87 -9.22 0.46
C HIS A 269 20.27 -10.57 -0.15
N PRO A 270 21.30 -11.27 0.36
CA PRO A 270 21.71 -12.58 -0.16
C PRO A 270 20.59 -13.61 -0.20
N ASP A 271 19.70 -13.61 0.82
CA ASP A 271 18.60 -14.57 0.94
C ASP A 271 17.40 -14.24 0.05
N PHE A 272 17.40 -13.10 -0.64
CA PHE A 272 16.33 -12.78 -1.58
C PHE A 272 16.61 -13.47 -2.93
N PRO A 273 15.70 -14.33 -3.44
CA PRO A 273 15.93 -15.14 -4.64
C PRO A 273 15.81 -14.31 -5.92
N ARG A 274 16.81 -13.47 -6.20
CA ARG A 274 16.85 -12.58 -7.36
C ARG A 274 17.21 -13.25 -8.68
N GLN A 275 17.81 -14.45 -8.63
CA GLN A 275 18.21 -15.16 -9.83
C GLN A 275 16.99 -15.63 -10.63
N GLY A 276 16.85 -15.14 -11.86
CA GLY A 276 15.70 -15.43 -12.71
C GLY A 276 14.40 -14.71 -12.32
N LEU A 277 14.43 -13.78 -11.35
CA LEU A 277 13.28 -12.99 -10.97
C LEU A 277 12.69 -12.24 -12.17
N LYS A 278 11.38 -12.33 -12.34
CA LYS A 278 10.60 -11.50 -13.27
C LYS A 278 9.65 -10.60 -12.50
N ILE A 279 9.57 -9.35 -12.91
CA ILE A 279 8.69 -8.37 -12.28
C ILE A 279 7.82 -7.73 -13.35
N LEU A 280 6.50 -7.74 -13.13
CA LEU A 280 5.54 -6.99 -13.90
C LEU A 280 5.09 -5.80 -13.04
N THR A 281 5.44 -4.59 -13.46
CA THR A 281 5.25 -3.39 -12.66
C THR A 281 5.15 -2.14 -13.53
N ASP A 282 4.61 -1.08 -12.99
CA ASP A 282 4.61 0.25 -13.60
C ASP A 282 5.76 1.12 -13.08
N LYS A 283 5.68 2.42 -13.38
CA LYS A 283 6.63 3.44 -12.91
C LYS A 283 6.66 3.47 -11.39
N ALA A 284 7.86 3.65 -10.85
CA ALA A 284 8.05 3.81 -9.43
C ALA A 284 7.31 5.06 -8.91
N VAL A 285 6.72 4.92 -7.71
CA VAL A 285 5.98 6.00 -7.06
C VAL A 285 6.79 6.65 -5.95
N PRO A 286 6.72 7.97 -5.75
CA PRO A 286 7.38 8.63 -4.65
C PRO A 286 6.85 8.13 -3.31
N TYR A 287 7.77 7.83 -2.38
CA TYR A 287 7.44 7.38 -1.04
C TYR A 287 8.19 8.20 0.00
N ARG A 288 7.44 8.80 0.91
CA ARG A 288 7.96 9.60 2.02
C ARG A 288 6.89 9.68 3.11
N TYR A 289 7.31 9.66 4.36
CA TYR A 289 6.42 9.79 5.52
C TYR A 289 7.04 10.70 6.58
N ARG A 290 6.25 11.13 7.56
CA ARG A 290 6.75 11.90 8.69
C ARG A 290 7.26 10.94 9.77
N LEU A 291 8.49 11.16 10.21
CA LEU A 291 9.05 10.55 11.41
C LEU A 291 8.49 11.29 12.62
N GLY A 292 8.20 10.57 13.69
CA GLY A 292 7.94 11.20 15.00
C GLY A 292 9.15 11.99 15.52
N HIS A 293 8.99 12.62 16.66
CA HIS A 293 10.08 13.30 17.35
C HIS A 293 11.18 12.31 17.76
N SER A 294 12.41 12.78 17.84
CA SER A 294 13.52 11.96 18.35
C SER A 294 13.32 11.70 19.86
N LYS A 295 13.94 10.61 20.40
CA LYS A 295 13.87 10.31 21.84
C LYS A 295 14.26 11.52 22.71
N LYS A 296 15.28 12.30 22.30
CA LYS A 296 15.71 13.50 23.04
C LYS A 296 14.66 14.61 23.00
N GLU A 297 13.99 14.80 21.86
CA GLU A 297 12.91 15.80 21.73
C GLU A 297 11.65 15.35 22.49
N GLU A 298 11.39 14.06 22.58
CA GLU A 298 10.29 13.50 23.37
C GLU A 298 10.52 13.65 24.87
N GLU A 299 11.74 13.37 25.36
CA GLU A 299 12.14 13.53 26.78
C GLU A 299 12.06 15.00 27.22
N VAL A 300 12.47 15.94 26.36
CA VAL A 300 12.35 17.37 26.61
C VAL A 300 10.88 17.82 26.59
N ALA A 301 10.08 17.31 25.64
CA ALA A 301 8.66 17.65 25.56
C ALA A 301 7.82 17.06 26.72
N GLU A 302 8.25 15.95 27.30
CA GLU A 302 7.62 15.40 28.53
C GLU A 302 7.99 16.21 29.78
N ALA A 303 9.16 16.85 29.79
CA ALA A 303 9.59 17.70 30.90
C ALA A 303 8.99 19.12 30.82
N GLU A 304 8.77 19.64 29.62
CA GLU A 304 8.09 20.91 29.35
C GLU A 304 6.66 20.61 28.88
N ILE A 305 5.66 20.87 29.68
CA ILE A 305 4.20 20.68 29.39
C ILE A 305 3.71 21.49 28.15
N LEU A 306 4.57 21.81 27.23
CA LEU A 306 4.31 22.59 26.03
C LEU A 306 4.42 21.71 24.76
N TYR A 307 3.34 20.96 24.47
CA TYR A 307 3.13 20.45 23.13
C TYR A 307 2.90 21.63 22.18
N ASP A 308 3.89 21.92 21.36
CA ASP A 308 3.72 22.86 20.24
C ASP A 308 3.17 22.10 19.02
N PRO A 309 1.86 22.22 18.69
CA PRO A 309 1.28 21.54 17.55
C PRO A 309 1.88 21.98 16.20
N LYS A 310 2.67 23.08 16.19
CA LYS A 310 3.37 23.58 15.01
C LYS A 310 4.71 22.85 14.75
N LYS A 311 5.26 22.16 15.71
CA LYS A 311 6.46 21.31 15.50
C LYS A 311 6.07 19.98 14.90
N THR A 312 5.85 19.98 13.60
CA THR A 312 5.64 18.72 12.84
C THR A 312 6.94 17.91 12.80
N GLY A 313 6.86 16.60 13.07
CA GLY A 313 8.01 15.71 13.03
C GLY A 313 8.77 15.76 11.69
N ARG A 314 10.07 15.41 11.74
CA ARG A 314 10.96 15.42 10.58
C ARG A 314 10.43 14.53 9.46
N LEU A 315 10.54 14.97 8.21
CA LEU A 315 10.27 14.13 7.05
C LEU A 315 11.34 13.04 6.89
N SER A 316 10.91 11.83 6.57
CA SER A 316 11.81 10.75 6.17
C SER A 316 12.54 11.11 4.86
N ARG A 317 13.55 10.36 4.50
CA ARG A 317 14.19 10.48 3.20
C ARG A 317 13.17 10.18 2.09
N GLY A 318 13.25 10.95 1.01
CA GLY A 318 12.52 10.65 -0.21
C GLY A 318 13.03 9.33 -0.81
N ARG A 319 12.13 8.43 -1.16
CA ARG A 319 12.40 7.16 -1.82
C ARG A 319 11.45 6.95 -2.98
N TYR A 320 11.78 5.99 -3.80
CA TYR A 320 10.86 5.47 -4.79
C TYR A 320 10.42 4.07 -4.36
N ALA A 321 9.12 3.85 -4.35
CA ALA A 321 8.50 2.56 -4.07
C ALA A 321 8.08 1.87 -5.36
N VAL A 322 8.10 0.55 -5.35
CA VAL A 322 7.41 -0.25 -6.35
C VAL A 322 5.92 -0.13 -6.08
N PRO A 323 5.08 0.24 -7.07
CA PRO A 323 3.66 0.47 -6.84
C PRO A 323 2.92 -0.80 -6.42
N SER A 324 1.82 -0.61 -5.69
CA SER A 324 0.86 -1.69 -5.41
C SER A 324 0.34 -2.29 -6.71
N GLY A 325 -0.06 -3.56 -6.68
CA GLY A 325 -0.42 -4.34 -7.86
C GLY A 325 0.77 -5.01 -8.56
N SER A 326 2.00 -4.58 -8.29
CA SER A 326 3.21 -5.17 -8.92
C SER A 326 3.35 -6.65 -8.59
N VAL A 327 3.69 -7.43 -9.61
CA VAL A 327 3.77 -8.89 -9.56
C VAL A 327 5.22 -9.33 -9.63
N TYR A 328 5.59 -10.22 -8.72
CA TYR A 328 6.91 -10.86 -8.67
C TYR A 328 6.78 -12.34 -8.98
N VAL A 329 7.60 -12.85 -9.90
CA VAL A 329 7.63 -14.27 -10.27
C VAL A 329 9.02 -14.83 -10.08
N PHE A 330 9.10 -15.93 -9.35
CA PHE A 330 10.32 -16.61 -8.95
C PHE A 330 10.55 -17.90 -9.71
N LYS A 331 11.81 -18.21 -9.99
CA LYS A 331 12.21 -19.47 -10.60
C LYS A 331 11.90 -20.68 -9.70
N HIS A 332 12.09 -20.52 -8.40
CA HIS A 332 11.84 -21.54 -7.38
C HIS A 332 10.83 -21.02 -6.37
N PRO A 333 10.06 -21.90 -5.72
CA PRO A 333 9.13 -21.50 -4.68
C PRO A 333 9.83 -20.71 -3.58
N LEU A 334 9.21 -19.60 -3.15
CA LEU A 334 9.74 -18.77 -2.07
C LEU A 334 9.56 -19.45 -0.71
N ASN A 335 8.48 -20.25 -0.54
CA ASN A 335 8.12 -20.99 0.67
C ASN A 335 8.10 -20.13 1.95
N ARG A 336 7.68 -18.88 1.84
CA ARG A 336 7.57 -17.92 2.93
C ARG A 336 6.25 -17.18 2.81
N THR A 337 5.68 -16.80 3.94
CA THR A 337 4.60 -15.81 4.00
C THR A 337 5.22 -14.40 4.05
N TRP A 338 4.43 -13.34 3.85
CA TRP A 338 4.94 -11.98 4.06
C TRP A 338 5.43 -11.76 5.50
N TRP A 339 4.82 -12.41 6.49
CA TRP A 339 5.25 -12.34 7.89
C TRP A 339 6.65 -12.86 8.12
N ASP A 340 7.08 -13.85 7.31
CA ASP A 340 8.40 -14.48 7.39
C ASP A 340 9.49 -13.70 6.64
N PHE A 341 9.14 -12.62 5.94
CA PHE A 341 10.13 -11.78 5.29
C PHE A 341 11.06 -11.18 6.34
N PRO A 342 12.41 -11.31 6.19
CA PRO A 342 13.37 -10.73 7.10
C PRO A 342 13.23 -9.21 7.16
N ASP A 343 13.42 -8.63 8.34
CA ASP A 343 13.39 -7.18 8.53
C ASP A 343 14.48 -6.49 7.73
N GLU A 344 15.60 -7.17 7.46
CA GLU A 344 16.73 -6.72 6.66
C GLU A 344 16.39 -6.49 5.18
N TRP A 345 15.28 -7.05 4.71
CA TRP A 345 14.78 -6.77 3.36
C TRP A 345 14.20 -5.35 3.22
N PHE A 346 13.91 -4.71 4.33
CA PHE A 346 13.27 -3.41 4.38
C PHE A 346 14.21 -2.33 4.93
N PRO A 347 14.20 -1.12 4.36
CA PRO A 347 14.91 0.00 4.96
C PRO A 347 14.39 0.29 6.37
N LYS A 348 15.30 0.73 7.24
CA LYS A 348 14.97 1.20 8.59
C LYS A 348 15.26 2.69 8.71
N GLU A 349 14.23 3.46 9.02
CA GLU A 349 14.37 4.88 9.32
C GLU A 349 13.32 5.27 10.36
N GLY A 350 13.72 5.26 11.63
CA GLY A 350 12.79 5.33 12.77
C GLY A 350 12.16 3.96 13.03
N PHE A 351 11.19 3.57 12.22
CA PHE A 351 10.60 2.23 12.19
C PHE A 351 11.21 1.38 11.07
N HIS A 352 11.10 0.06 11.19
CA HIS A 352 11.23 -0.79 10.03
C HIS A 352 10.05 -0.53 9.09
N LEU A 353 10.31 -0.35 7.81
CA LEU A 353 9.24 -0.08 6.86
C LEU A 353 8.26 -1.24 6.70
N LYS A 354 8.67 -2.47 7.06
CA LYS A 354 7.77 -3.63 7.19
C LYS A 354 6.65 -3.36 8.20
N HIS A 355 6.95 -2.73 9.34
CA HIS A 355 5.95 -2.38 10.36
C HIS A 355 4.93 -1.34 9.85
N LEU A 356 5.30 -0.56 8.83
CA LEU A 356 4.39 0.33 8.10
C LEU A 356 3.72 -0.37 6.91
N GLY A 357 3.74 -1.70 6.85
CA GLY A 357 3.10 -2.50 5.82
C GLY A 357 3.74 -2.40 4.43
N CYS A 358 4.93 -1.80 4.32
CA CYS A 358 5.61 -1.74 3.04
C CYS A 358 5.86 -3.14 2.49
N GLY A 359 5.59 -3.30 1.20
CA GLY A 359 5.77 -4.58 0.54
C GLY A 359 4.80 -5.67 0.99
N LEU A 360 3.68 -5.31 1.66
CA LEU A 360 2.63 -6.28 1.95
C LEU A 360 2.16 -6.89 0.64
N CYS A 361 2.23 -8.21 0.58
CA CYS A 361 1.94 -8.97 -0.63
C CYS A 361 1.15 -10.23 -0.31
N LEU A 362 0.46 -10.71 -1.30
CA LEU A 362 -0.34 -11.93 -1.22
C LEU A 362 0.10 -12.90 -2.32
N PRO A 363 0.06 -14.22 -2.07
CA PRO A 363 0.29 -15.22 -3.10
C PRO A 363 -0.74 -15.08 -4.21
N ILE A 364 -0.31 -15.29 -5.44
CA ILE A 364 -1.17 -15.30 -6.61
C ILE A 364 -0.88 -16.51 -7.49
N ASP A 365 -1.90 -16.96 -8.19
CA ASP A 365 -1.81 -17.95 -9.23
C ASP A 365 -1.78 -17.26 -10.59
N ILE A 366 -0.82 -17.66 -11.44
CA ILE A 366 -0.69 -17.14 -12.80
C ILE A 366 -0.68 -18.33 -13.74
N GLN A 367 -1.47 -18.25 -14.80
CA GLN A 367 -1.51 -19.30 -15.81
C GLN A 367 -0.12 -19.52 -16.42
N GLY A 368 0.33 -20.78 -16.49
CA GLY A 368 1.65 -21.18 -16.98
C GLY A 368 2.71 -21.28 -15.89
N LEU A 369 2.42 -20.94 -14.64
CA LEU A 369 3.25 -21.25 -13.50
C LEU A 369 2.84 -22.59 -12.86
N PRO A 370 3.75 -23.30 -12.16
CA PRO A 370 3.40 -24.46 -11.37
C PRO A 370 2.32 -24.09 -10.33
N LYS A 371 1.25 -24.86 -10.27
CA LYS A 371 0.20 -24.65 -9.26
C LYS A 371 0.74 -25.00 -7.87
N CYS A 372 0.31 -24.23 -6.86
CA CYS A 372 0.46 -24.63 -5.47
C CYS A 372 -0.22 -25.99 -5.27
N THR A 373 0.54 -27.03 -5.06
CA THR A 373 -0.02 -28.27 -4.54
C THR A 373 -0.34 -28.03 -3.08
N GLU A 374 -1.62 -27.91 -2.75
CA GLU A 374 -2.06 -28.01 -1.37
C GLU A 374 -1.55 -29.35 -0.85
N LYS A 375 -0.68 -29.31 0.19
CA LYS A 375 -0.39 -30.56 0.91
C LYS A 375 -1.71 -31.08 1.45
N PRO A 376 -2.07 -32.37 1.19
CA PRO A 376 -3.22 -32.94 1.85
C PRO A 376 -2.99 -32.76 3.36
N THR A 377 -3.98 -32.20 4.03
CA THR A 377 -4.06 -32.22 5.49
C THR A 377 -4.18 -33.68 5.92
N GLU A 378 -3.09 -34.25 6.47
CA GLU A 378 -3.16 -35.45 7.30
C GLU A 378 -3.85 -35.14 8.63
#